data_acd7f4a2c26c1dd9a30c086c7d20e0ff
#
_entry.id   acd7f4a2c26c1dd9a30c086c7d20e0ff
#
_cell.length_a   1.000
_cell.length_b   1.000
_cell.length_c   1.000
_cell.angle_alpha   90.00
_cell.angle_beta   90.00
_cell.angle_gamma   90.00
#
_symmetry.space_group_name_H-M   'P 1'
#
loop_
_entity.id
_entity.type
_entity.pdbx_description
1 polymer ?
#
loop_
_entity_poly.entity_id
_entity_poly.type
_entity_poly.pdbx_seq_one_letter_code
_entity_poly.pdbx_strand_id
1 'polypeptide(L)'
;GFKLDDTPIYFTVKDAETTRKTVTNAPLSGILLHKVSTADGEGIPGVSFILYDETHTPIDQQTTDDRGYAWFEDLTESGRYYLRELENEGYIPDTQLRTVYVKAGEVTEVEWENTPITGQIQITKKSADYNPTTGLPAGTLLEGAVFEITDKAGNVVDTIRSDSRELAVSKQLPLSRYTIQEVKAPEHYGVNETELTAYLEHEGQIVRFEVTNKSLSTGVSISK
;
A
#
# COMPACT_ATOMS: atom_id res chain seq x y z
N GLY A 1 24.71 -0.97 -18.80
CA GLY A 1 25.49 -1.81 -17.90
C GLY A 1 25.98 -3.09 -18.54
N PHE A 2 26.80 -3.84 -17.85
CA PHE A 2 27.33 -5.11 -18.31
C PHE A 2 27.15 -6.14 -17.19
N LYS A 3 26.90 -7.42 -17.59
CA LYS A 3 26.81 -8.55 -16.69
C LYS A 3 28.21 -8.81 -16.09
N LEU A 4 28.27 -9.07 -14.80
CA LEU A 4 29.53 -9.48 -14.15
C LEU A 4 29.87 -10.89 -14.64
N ASP A 5 31.08 -11.08 -15.18
CA ASP A 5 31.66 -12.40 -15.46
C ASP A 5 32.77 -12.63 -14.43
N ASP A 6 32.51 -13.51 -13.47
CA ASP A 6 33.43 -13.91 -12.42
C ASP A 6 34.22 -15.20 -12.77
N THR A 7 34.13 -15.65 -14.02
CA THR A 7 34.82 -16.86 -14.50
C THR A 7 36.33 -16.64 -14.40
N PRO A 8 37.07 -17.50 -13.67
CA PRO A 8 38.52 -17.36 -13.58
C PRO A 8 39.19 -17.52 -14.93
N ILE A 9 40.09 -16.59 -15.28
CA ILE A 9 40.83 -16.62 -16.51
C ILE A 9 42.22 -17.20 -16.25
N TYR A 10 42.52 -18.37 -16.84
CA TYR A 10 43.82 -19.05 -16.77
C TYR A 10 44.66 -18.74 -17.97
N PHE A 11 45.94 -18.41 -17.76
CA PHE A 11 46.91 -18.24 -18.82
C PHE A 11 48.32 -18.65 -18.38
N THR A 12 49.13 -19.06 -19.33
CA THR A 12 50.52 -19.42 -19.08
C THR A 12 51.41 -18.28 -19.60
N VAL A 13 52.31 -17.84 -18.75
CA VAL A 13 53.34 -16.83 -19.13
C VAL A 13 54.63 -17.62 -19.52
N LYS A 14 55.22 -17.29 -20.66
CA LYS A 14 56.52 -17.81 -21.11
C LYS A 14 57.52 -16.67 -21.04
N ASP A 15 58.79 -17.06 -20.81
CA ASP A 15 59.89 -16.11 -20.77
C ASP A 15 60.03 -15.36 -22.10
N ALA A 16 60.25 -14.03 -22.04
CA ALA A 16 60.37 -13.13 -23.18
C ALA A 16 59.16 -13.07 -24.15
N GLU A 17 58.02 -13.63 -23.81
CA GLU A 17 56.76 -13.54 -24.59
C GLU A 17 55.72 -12.69 -23.92
N THR A 18 54.96 -11.93 -24.72
CA THR A 18 53.74 -11.19 -24.21
C THR A 18 52.51 -12.01 -24.41
N THR A 19 51.87 -12.45 -23.33
CA THR A 19 50.58 -13.12 -23.38
C THR A 19 49.46 -12.06 -23.34
N ARG A 20 48.56 -12.08 -24.33
CA ARG A 20 47.37 -11.21 -24.39
C ARG A 20 46.11 -12.06 -24.23
N LYS A 21 45.21 -11.58 -23.38
CA LYS A 21 43.87 -12.14 -23.22
C LYS A 21 42.86 -11.04 -23.46
N THR A 22 41.85 -11.31 -24.24
CA THR A 22 40.70 -10.43 -24.41
C THR A 22 39.60 -10.92 -23.47
N VAL A 23 39.04 -10.01 -22.71
CA VAL A 23 37.88 -10.24 -21.82
C VAL A 23 36.74 -9.43 -22.36
N THR A 24 35.59 -10.06 -22.52
CA THR A 24 34.37 -9.42 -23.00
C THR A 24 33.27 -9.59 -21.96
N ASN A 25 32.60 -8.52 -21.61
CA ASN A 25 31.41 -8.59 -20.78
C ASN A 25 30.17 -8.53 -21.67
N ALA A 26 29.18 -9.35 -21.34
CA ALA A 26 27.87 -9.25 -21.98
C ALA A 26 27.13 -8.02 -21.45
N PRO A 27 26.50 -7.22 -22.33
CA PRO A 27 25.67 -6.12 -21.87
C PRO A 27 24.46 -6.66 -21.10
N LEU A 28 24.00 -5.89 -20.10
CA LEU A 28 22.72 -6.16 -19.44
C LEU A 28 21.61 -5.98 -20.47
N SER A 29 20.74 -6.97 -20.57
CA SER A 29 19.62 -6.99 -21.49
C SER A 29 18.42 -7.60 -20.80
N GLY A 30 17.31 -6.89 -20.80
CA GLY A 30 16.11 -7.38 -20.13
C GLY A 30 15.05 -6.32 -19.92
N ILE A 31 14.05 -6.66 -19.12
CA ILE A 31 12.97 -5.77 -18.71
C ILE A 31 13.05 -5.54 -17.21
N LEU A 32 13.19 -4.28 -16.80
CA LEU A 32 13.01 -3.84 -15.42
C LEU A 32 11.58 -3.34 -15.27
N LEU A 33 10.74 -4.12 -14.62
CA LEU A 33 9.37 -3.74 -14.33
C LEU A 33 9.31 -3.08 -12.95
N HIS A 34 8.64 -1.93 -12.84
CA HIS A 34 8.29 -1.26 -11.59
C HIS A 34 6.78 -1.27 -11.42
N LYS A 35 6.29 -2.00 -10.45
CA LYS A 35 4.89 -2.10 -10.09
C LYS A 35 4.57 -1.07 -9.02
N VAL A 36 3.60 -0.18 -9.28
CA VAL A 36 3.26 0.93 -8.38
C VAL A 36 1.77 1.03 -8.10
N SER A 37 1.43 1.63 -6.97
CA SER A 37 0.06 1.96 -6.56
C SER A 37 -0.36 3.30 -7.14
N THR A 38 -1.56 3.37 -7.74
CA THR A 38 -2.14 4.64 -8.23
C THR A 38 -2.50 5.62 -7.10
N ALA A 39 -2.53 5.15 -5.85
CA ALA A 39 -2.94 5.98 -4.71
C ALA A 39 -1.81 6.90 -4.19
N ASP A 40 -0.56 6.42 -4.24
CA ASP A 40 0.59 7.09 -3.61
C ASP A 40 1.88 6.99 -4.44
N GLY A 41 1.89 6.20 -5.52
CA GLY A 41 3.07 5.94 -6.34
C GLY A 41 4.08 4.98 -5.70
N GLU A 42 3.76 4.41 -4.54
CA GLU A 42 4.65 3.47 -3.86
C GLU A 42 4.69 2.12 -4.58
N GLY A 43 5.84 1.46 -4.48
CA GLY A 43 6.03 0.13 -5.08
C GLY A 43 5.15 -0.92 -4.43
N ILE A 44 4.54 -1.81 -5.24
CA ILE A 44 3.70 -2.91 -4.77
C ILE A 44 4.52 -4.20 -4.78
N PRO A 45 4.86 -4.77 -3.61
CA PRO A 45 5.58 -6.04 -3.51
C PRO A 45 4.70 -7.25 -3.76
N GLY A 46 5.32 -8.38 -4.10
CA GLY A 46 4.67 -9.68 -4.17
C GLY A 46 3.75 -9.89 -5.37
N VAL A 47 3.76 -9.00 -6.36
CA VAL A 47 2.97 -9.14 -7.60
C VAL A 47 3.75 -9.96 -8.61
N SER A 48 3.15 -11.04 -9.11
CA SER A 48 3.78 -11.91 -10.10
C SER A 48 3.40 -11.54 -11.52
N PHE A 49 4.39 -11.62 -12.41
CA PHE A 49 4.23 -11.36 -13.84
C PHE A 49 4.79 -12.52 -14.63
N ILE A 50 4.10 -12.87 -15.74
CA ILE A 50 4.58 -13.82 -16.72
C ILE A 50 5.05 -13.05 -17.95
N LEU A 51 6.27 -13.39 -18.42
CA LEU A 51 6.83 -12.94 -19.67
C LEU A 51 6.58 -13.98 -20.77
N TYR A 52 6.14 -13.50 -21.92
CA TYR A 52 5.90 -14.31 -23.11
C TYR A 52 6.75 -13.81 -24.26
N ASP A 53 7.16 -14.74 -25.14
CA ASP A 53 7.79 -14.42 -26.40
C ASP A 53 6.78 -13.89 -27.46
N GLU A 54 7.25 -13.63 -28.67
CA GLU A 54 6.41 -13.13 -29.77
C GLU A 54 5.34 -14.13 -30.24
N THR A 55 5.49 -15.43 -29.92
CA THR A 55 4.50 -16.48 -30.19
C THR A 55 3.49 -16.66 -29.06
N HIS A 56 3.55 -15.84 -28.02
CA HIS A 56 2.78 -15.96 -26.78
C HIS A 56 3.09 -17.23 -25.98
N THR A 57 4.30 -17.78 -26.13
CA THR A 57 4.80 -18.86 -25.27
C THR A 57 5.37 -18.25 -23.98
N PRO A 58 4.96 -18.70 -22.78
CA PRO A 58 5.55 -18.23 -21.54
C PRO A 58 7.01 -18.64 -21.44
N ILE A 59 7.91 -17.71 -21.17
CA ILE A 59 9.35 -17.94 -21.12
C ILE A 59 9.97 -17.65 -19.76
N ASP A 60 9.35 -16.79 -18.94
CA ASP A 60 9.82 -16.47 -17.60
C ASP A 60 8.66 -15.99 -16.70
N GLN A 61 8.86 -16.10 -15.38
CA GLN A 61 7.95 -15.55 -14.37
C GLN A 61 8.76 -14.91 -13.26
N GLN A 62 8.45 -13.65 -12.93
CA GLN A 62 9.08 -12.89 -11.87
C GLN A 62 8.04 -12.33 -10.91
N THR A 63 8.46 -12.09 -9.67
CA THR A 63 7.63 -11.48 -8.63
C THR A 63 8.31 -10.22 -8.12
N THR A 64 7.55 -9.17 -7.89
CA THR A 64 8.08 -7.90 -7.43
C THR A 64 8.66 -7.99 -6.01
N ASP A 65 9.81 -7.35 -5.82
CA ASP A 65 10.51 -7.21 -4.54
C ASP A 65 9.80 -6.23 -3.60
N ASP A 66 10.40 -5.96 -2.43
CA ASP A 66 9.87 -5.05 -1.40
C ASP A 66 9.71 -3.60 -1.88
N ARG A 67 10.29 -3.25 -3.02
CA ARG A 67 10.20 -1.93 -3.66
C ARG A 67 9.31 -1.92 -4.89
N GLY A 68 8.67 -3.04 -5.22
CA GLY A 68 7.83 -3.19 -6.39
C GLY A 68 8.57 -3.48 -7.69
N TYR A 69 9.85 -3.88 -7.67
CA TYR A 69 10.61 -4.19 -8.88
C TYR A 69 10.62 -5.68 -9.19
N ALA A 70 10.41 -6.01 -10.47
CA ALA A 70 10.65 -7.35 -11.04
C ALA A 70 11.62 -7.24 -12.21
N TRP A 71 12.61 -8.15 -12.29
CA TRP A 71 13.65 -8.13 -13.29
C TRP A 71 13.62 -9.39 -14.14
N PHE A 72 13.41 -9.23 -15.47
CA PHE A 72 13.48 -10.27 -16.47
C PHE A 72 14.81 -10.15 -17.21
N GLU A 73 15.73 -11.06 -16.89
CA GLU A 73 17.11 -11.03 -17.37
C GLU A 73 17.30 -11.79 -18.69
N ASP A 74 18.48 -11.56 -19.28
CA ASP A 74 19.01 -12.39 -20.39
C ASP A 74 18.15 -12.42 -21.66
N LEU A 75 17.40 -11.34 -21.92
CA LEU A 75 16.67 -11.19 -23.17
C LEU A 75 17.65 -10.78 -24.28
N THR A 76 18.32 -11.78 -24.89
CA THR A 76 19.40 -11.57 -25.85
C THR A 76 18.94 -11.18 -27.24
N GLU A 77 17.65 -11.35 -27.55
CA GLU A 77 17.07 -11.04 -28.85
C GLU A 77 16.25 -9.75 -28.79
N SER A 78 16.46 -8.88 -29.77
CA SER A 78 15.60 -7.71 -29.96
C SER A 78 14.27 -8.16 -30.55
N GLY A 79 13.17 -7.68 -29.98
CA GLY A 79 11.85 -8.08 -30.49
C GLY A 79 10.70 -7.65 -29.62
N ARG A 80 9.59 -8.25 -29.90
CA ARG A 80 8.33 -8.04 -29.20
C ARG A 80 8.16 -9.14 -28.17
N TYR A 81 7.97 -8.70 -26.93
CA TYR A 81 7.62 -9.56 -25.80
C TYR A 81 6.28 -9.11 -25.24
N TYR A 82 5.68 -9.95 -24.42
CA TYR A 82 4.42 -9.60 -23.76
C TYR A 82 4.53 -9.90 -22.27
N LEU A 83 3.98 -9.01 -21.47
CA LEU A 83 3.85 -9.15 -20.02
C LEU A 83 2.39 -9.28 -19.64
N ARG A 84 2.13 -10.15 -18.67
CA ARG A 84 0.82 -10.31 -18.03
C ARG A 84 0.99 -10.36 -16.53
N GLU A 85 0.22 -9.52 -15.86
CA GLU A 85 0.09 -9.57 -14.40
C GLU A 85 -0.79 -10.74 -13.99
N LEU A 86 -0.41 -11.41 -12.89
CA LEU A 86 -1.27 -12.35 -12.18
C LEU A 86 -2.05 -11.61 -11.09
N GLU A 87 -3.19 -12.19 -10.65
CA GLU A 87 -4.01 -11.61 -9.61
C GLU A 87 -3.19 -11.35 -8.33
N ASN A 88 -3.46 -10.22 -7.67
CA ASN A 88 -2.85 -9.81 -6.42
C ASN A 88 -3.93 -9.32 -5.45
N GLU A 89 -3.86 -9.79 -4.19
CA GLU A 89 -4.78 -9.36 -3.14
C GLU A 89 -4.63 -7.87 -2.83
N GLY A 90 -5.74 -7.19 -2.58
CA GLY A 90 -5.78 -5.79 -2.18
C GLY A 90 -5.72 -4.76 -3.30
N TYR A 91 -5.57 -5.20 -4.55
CA TYR A 91 -5.53 -4.33 -5.73
C TYR A 91 -6.43 -4.85 -6.85
N ILE A 92 -6.91 -3.94 -7.69
CA ILE A 92 -7.59 -4.29 -8.95
C ILE A 92 -6.49 -4.63 -9.97
N PRO A 93 -6.35 -5.92 -10.37
CA PRO A 93 -5.27 -6.32 -11.26
C PRO A 93 -5.55 -5.89 -12.70
N ASP A 94 -4.50 -5.47 -13.42
CA ASP A 94 -4.55 -5.36 -14.88
C ASP A 94 -4.01 -6.64 -15.51
N THR A 95 -4.89 -7.58 -15.75
CA THR A 95 -4.56 -8.90 -16.32
C THR A 95 -4.43 -8.90 -17.84
N GLN A 96 -4.49 -7.74 -18.49
CA GLN A 96 -4.32 -7.63 -19.94
C GLN A 96 -2.88 -7.95 -20.34
N LEU A 97 -2.75 -8.55 -21.51
CA LEU A 97 -1.44 -8.79 -22.10
C LEU A 97 -0.91 -7.49 -22.69
N ARG A 98 0.17 -6.94 -22.13
CA ARG A 98 0.81 -5.72 -22.62
C ARG A 98 2.04 -6.04 -23.46
N THR A 99 2.17 -5.36 -24.58
CA THR A 99 3.34 -5.49 -25.47
C THR A 99 4.51 -4.66 -24.94
N VAL A 100 5.71 -5.27 -24.90
CA VAL A 100 6.97 -4.62 -24.59
C VAL A 100 7.97 -4.87 -25.71
N TYR A 101 8.63 -3.82 -26.19
CA TYR A 101 9.68 -3.93 -27.20
C TYR A 101 11.04 -3.90 -26.50
N VAL A 102 11.78 -4.98 -26.64
CA VAL A 102 13.13 -5.13 -26.07
C VAL A 102 14.15 -4.94 -27.17
N LYS A 103 15.24 -4.26 -26.85
CA LYS A 103 16.43 -4.17 -27.68
C LYS A 103 17.59 -4.88 -27.01
N ALA A 104 18.19 -5.82 -27.70
CA ALA A 104 19.33 -6.59 -27.19
C ALA A 104 20.45 -5.67 -26.71
N GLY A 105 21.00 -5.93 -25.53
CA GLY A 105 22.02 -5.13 -24.90
C GLY A 105 21.54 -3.88 -24.18
N GLU A 106 20.23 -3.68 -24.08
CA GLU A 106 19.62 -2.56 -23.35
C GLU A 106 18.64 -3.06 -22.30
N VAL A 107 18.43 -2.24 -21.26
CA VAL A 107 17.37 -2.45 -20.26
C VAL A 107 16.15 -1.65 -20.70
N THR A 108 15.02 -2.36 -20.84
CA THR A 108 13.72 -1.72 -21.09
C THR A 108 13.00 -1.53 -19.75
N GLU A 109 12.70 -0.30 -19.39
CA GLU A 109 11.96 0.02 -18.18
C GLU A 109 10.47 0.03 -18.47
N VAL A 110 9.68 -0.59 -17.59
CA VAL A 110 8.21 -0.69 -17.70
C VAL A 110 7.60 -0.31 -16.35
N GLU A 111 6.76 0.72 -16.33
CA GLU A 111 5.92 1.04 -15.19
C GLU A 111 4.54 0.40 -15.35
N TRP A 112 4.05 -0.19 -14.27
CA TRP A 112 2.76 -0.88 -14.25
C TRP A 112 1.99 -0.52 -12.99
N GLU A 113 0.87 0.15 -13.17
CA GLU A 113 0.04 0.66 -12.08
C GLU A 113 -1.09 -0.30 -11.72
N ASN A 114 -1.41 -0.41 -10.41
CA ASN A 114 -2.68 -0.96 -9.94
C ASN A 114 -3.36 0.00 -8.97
N THR A 115 -4.69 -0.04 -8.99
CA THR A 115 -5.52 0.72 -8.06
C THR A 115 -5.83 -0.14 -6.84
N PRO A 116 -5.57 0.36 -5.60
CA PRO A 116 -5.89 -0.38 -4.40
C PRO A 116 -7.41 -0.55 -4.25
N ILE A 117 -7.84 -1.72 -3.82
CA ILE A 117 -9.20 -1.97 -3.37
C ILE A 117 -9.36 -1.32 -2.00
N THR A 118 -10.39 -0.49 -1.83
CA THR A 118 -10.55 0.35 -0.65
C THR A 118 -11.92 0.24 -0.02
N GLY A 119 -11.99 0.60 1.26
CA GLY A 119 -13.22 0.80 2.02
C GLY A 119 -13.14 2.03 2.91
N GLN A 120 -14.18 2.26 3.71
CA GLN A 120 -14.26 3.40 4.62
C GLN A 120 -14.71 2.97 6.01
N ILE A 121 -14.34 3.79 7.00
CA ILE A 121 -14.81 3.69 8.38
C ILE A 121 -15.68 4.91 8.68
N GLN A 122 -16.86 4.66 9.25
CA GLN A 122 -17.82 5.69 9.61
C GLN A 122 -18.19 5.58 11.10
N ILE A 123 -18.13 6.69 11.82
CA ILE A 123 -18.48 6.76 13.24
C ILE A 123 -19.61 7.75 13.44
N THR A 124 -20.69 7.26 14.06
CA THR A 124 -21.76 8.11 14.57
C THR A 124 -21.48 8.43 16.03
N LYS A 125 -21.42 9.72 16.39
CA LYS A 125 -21.12 10.18 17.74
C LYS A 125 -22.37 10.60 18.48
N LYS A 126 -22.58 10.07 19.71
CA LYS A 126 -23.77 10.35 20.51
C LYS A 126 -23.45 10.66 21.98
N SER A 127 -24.35 11.35 22.65
CA SER A 127 -24.34 11.49 24.10
C SER A 127 -24.79 10.21 24.78
N ALA A 128 -24.04 9.73 25.78
CA ALA A 128 -24.40 8.55 26.58
C ALA A 128 -25.46 8.86 27.63
N ASP A 129 -25.57 10.11 28.05
CA ASP A 129 -26.42 10.57 29.16
C ASP A 129 -26.98 11.96 28.90
N TYR A 130 -27.82 12.45 29.83
CA TYR A 130 -28.25 13.86 29.84
C TYR A 130 -27.08 14.75 30.25
N ASN A 131 -26.75 15.74 29.41
CA ASN A 131 -25.69 16.71 29.73
C ASN A 131 -26.28 17.94 30.46
N PRO A 132 -25.96 18.11 31.73
CA PRO A 132 -26.53 19.23 32.51
C PRO A 132 -26.01 20.62 32.09
N THR A 133 -24.87 20.69 31.42
CA THR A 133 -24.28 21.96 30.95
C THR A 133 -24.95 22.43 29.66
N THR A 134 -25.25 21.53 28.74
CA THR A 134 -25.84 21.87 27.43
C THR A 134 -27.35 21.67 27.38
N GLY A 135 -27.92 20.90 28.30
CA GLY A 135 -29.34 20.50 28.32
C GLY A 135 -29.67 19.39 27.30
N LEU A 136 -28.68 18.79 26.65
CA LEU A 136 -28.89 17.77 25.63
C LEU A 136 -29.22 16.42 26.26
N PRO A 137 -30.24 15.70 25.78
CA PRO A 137 -30.61 14.37 26.30
C PRO A 137 -29.64 13.27 25.79
N ALA A 138 -29.67 12.11 26.47
CA ALA A 138 -29.02 10.91 26.01
C ALA A 138 -29.43 10.57 24.57
N GLY A 139 -28.50 10.04 23.77
CA GLY A 139 -28.70 9.70 22.36
C GLY A 139 -28.60 10.89 21.39
N THR A 140 -28.46 12.12 21.88
CA THR A 140 -28.23 13.29 21.02
C THR A 140 -26.91 13.10 20.24
N LEU A 141 -26.96 13.36 18.95
CA LEU A 141 -25.78 13.33 18.06
C LEU A 141 -24.82 14.47 18.41
N LEU A 142 -23.52 14.21 18.35
CA LEU A 142 -22.49 15.14 18.83
C LEU A 142 -21.46 15.46 17.73
N GLU A 143 -21.24 16.76 17.52
CA GLU A 143 -20.20 17.30 16.64
C GLU A 143 -18.88 17.51 17.42
N GLY A 144 -17.75 17.41 16.72
CA GLY A 144 -16.45 17.85 17.21
C GLY A 144 -15.58 16.79 17.87
N ALA A 145 -16.06 15.53 17.98
CA ALA A 145 -15.22 14.42 18.37
C ALA A 145 -14.14 14.16 17.32
N VAL A 146 -12.91 13.85 17.73
CA VAL A 146 -11.78 13.53 16.85
C VAL A 146 -11.32 12.11 17.14
N PHE A 147 -11.13 11.34 16.09
CA PHE A 147 -10.65 9.97 16.14
C PHE A 147 -9.40 9.84 15.29
N GLU A 148 -8.41 9.09 15.80
CA GLU A 148 -7.27 8.61 15.03
C GLU A 148 -7.53 7.18 14.58
N ILE A 149 -7.19 6.91 13.30
CA ILE A 149 -7.23 5.58 12.70
C ILE A 149 -5.80 5.15 12.46
N THR A 150 -5.40 4.01 13.04
CA THR A 150 -4.06 3.46 12.91
C THR A 150 -4.08 2.14 12.14
N ASP A 151 -3.04 1.89 11.37
CA ASP A 151 -2.81 0.62 10.68
C ASP A 151 -2.27 -0.46 11.64
N LYS A 152 -2.04 -1.67 11.12
CA LYS A 152 -1.46 -2.80 11.91
C LYS A 152 0.00 -2.58 12.35
N ALA A 153 0.71 -1.62 11.78
CA ALA A 153 2.06 -1.22 12.18
C ALA A 153 2.04 -0.14 13.27
N GLY A 154 0.86 0.41 13.59
CA GLY A 154 0.69 1.47 14.58
C GLY A 154 0.87 2.88 14.02
N ASN A 155 0.92 3.04 12.69
CA ASN A 155 0.99 4.36 12.08
C ASN A 155 -0.41 4.97 11.98
N VAL A 156 -0.54 6.27 12.32
CA VAL A 156 -1.78 7.01 12.09
C VAL A 156 -1.92 7.24 10.58
N VAL A 157 -2.96 6.62 10.01
CA VAL A 157 -3.23 6.69 8.56
C VAL A 157 -4.33 7.69 8.23
N ASP A 158 -5.19 8.04 9.20
CA ASP A 158 -6.21 9.07 9.05
C ASP A 158 -6.59 9.67 10.41
N THR A 159 -7.07 10.92 10.39
CA THR A 159 -7.65 11.60 11.55
C THR A 159 -8.98 12.19 11.13
N ILE A 160 -10.06 11.68 11.71
CA ILE A 160 -11.42 12.04 11.34
C ILE A 160 -12.13 12.78 12.46
N ARG A 161 -13.08 13.65 12.09
CA ARG A 161 -13.86 14.45 13.03
C ARG A 161 -15.35 14.36 12.74
N SER A 162 -16.17 14.21 13.78
CA SER A 162 -17.62 14.31 13.62
C SER A 162 -18.02 15.74 13.21
N ASP A 163 -18.70 15.84 12.08
CA ASP A 163 -19.14 17.09 11.44
C ASP A 163 -20.53 17.51 11.94
N SER A 164 -21.11 18.50 11.29
CA SER A 164 -22.48 19.00 11.60
C SER A 164 -23.58 17.97 11.26
N ARG A 165 -23.29 16.87 10.58
CA ARG A 165 -24.15 15.71 10.41
C ARG A 165 -23.85 14.61 11.43
N GLU A 166 -23.00 14.93 12.40
CA GLU A 166 -22.56 14.11 13.53
C GLU A 166 -21.88 12.78 13.11
N LEU A 167 -21.35 12.79 11.89
CA LEU A 167 -20.60 11.68 11.30
C LEU A 167 -19.12 12.04 11.17
N ALA A 168 -18.26 11.11 11.59
CA ALA A 168 -16.86 11.11 11.24
C ALA A 168 -16.63 10.01 10.20
N VAL A 169 -16.11 10.38 9.02
CA VAL A 169 -15.92 9.46 7.90
C VAL A 169 -14.45 9.49 7.46
N SER A 170 -13.84 8.33 7.33
CA SER A 170 -12.46 8.22 6.85
C SER A 170 -12.32 8.53 5.36
N LYS A 171 -11.11 8.85 4.92
CA LYS A 171 -10.75 8.71 3.50
C LYS A 171 -10.93 7.25 3.05
N GLN A 172 -10.73 6.99 1.77
CA GLN A 172 -10.62 5.62 1.27
C GLN A 172 -9.35 4.98 1.85
N LEU A 173 -9.52 3.84 2.51
CA LEU A 173 -8.44 3.09 3.16
C LEU A 173 -8.27 1.74 2.46
N PRO A 174 -7.04 1.26 2.22
CA PRO A 174 -6.78 -0.08 1.71
C PRO A 174 -7.42 -1.18 2.55
N LEU A 175 -7.61 -2.37 1.97
CA LEU A 175 -8.11 -3.52 2.72
C LEU A 175 -7.10 -3.91 3.80
N SER A 176 -7.53 -3.82 5.06
CA SER A 176 -6.69 -4.16 6.22
C SER A 176 -7.51 -4.17 7.50
N ARG A 177 -6.83 -4.53 8.61
CA ARG A 177 -7.29 -4.27 9.97
C ARG A 177 -6.83 -2.88 10.41
N TYR A 178 -7.74 -2.11 10.99
CA TYR A 178 -7.48 -0.79 11.56
C TYR A 178 -7.93 -0.73 13.01
N THR A 179 -7.22 0.07 13.79
CA THR A 179 -7.58 0.43 15.15
C THR A 179 -8.04 1.89 15.17
N ILE A 180 -9.13 2.18 15.89
CA ILE A 180 -9.69 3.51 15.99
C ILE A 180 -9.80 3.90 17.45
N GLN A 181 -9.30 5.09 17.78
CA GLN A 181 -9.35 5.64 19.12
C GLN A 181 -9.82 7.10 19.11
N GLU A 182 -10.69 7.44 20.05
CA GLU A 182 -11.06 8.85 20.26
C GLU A 182 -9.92 9.58 20.97
N VAL A 183 -9.39 10.63 20.34
CA VAL A 183 -8.31 11.46 20.90
C VAL A 183 -8.80 12.79 21.42
N LYS A 184 -10.02 13.20 21.03
CA LYS A 184 -10.67 14.42 21.53
C LYS A 184 -12.17 14.22 21.57
N ALA A 185 -12.76 14.43 22.75
CA ALA A 185 -14.20 14.44 22.90
C ALA A 185 -14.84 15.76 22.40
N PRO A 186 -16.16 15.75 22.12
CA PRO A 186 -16.94 16.96 21.98
C PRO A 186 -16.84 17.84 23.23
N GLU A 187 -17.12 19.13 23.06
CA GLU A 187 -17.12 20.08 24.19
C GLU A 187 -18.14 19.66 25.27
N HIS A 188 -17.74 19.73 26.52
CA HIS A 188 -18.51 19.31 27.71
C HIS A 188 -18.72 17.81 27.87
N TYR A 189 -17.91 16.97 27.17
CA TYR A 189 -17.90 15.51 27.28
C TYR A 189 -16.50 14.97 27.62
N GLY A 190 -16.46 13.85 28.31
CA GLY A 190 -15.22 13.10 28.54
C GLY A 190 -14.86 12.21 27.37
N VAL A 191 -13.57 12.02 27.10
CA VAL A 191 -13.07 11.12 26.04
C VAL A 191 -13.51 9.67 26.33
N ASN A 192 -13.93 8.96 25.29
CA ASN A 192 -14.17 7.52 25.35
C ASN A 192 -12.86 6.79 25.00
N GLU A 193 -12.25 6.14 25.99
CA GLU A 193 -10.98 5.44 25.87
C GLU A 193 -11.11 4.05 25.22
N THR A 194 -12.31 3.65 24.81
CA THR A 194 -12.54 2.37 24.16
C THR A 194 -11.89 2.33 22.78
N GLU A 195 -10.96 1.41 22.59
CA GLU A 195 -10.38 1.11 21.29
C GLU A 195 -11.36 0.29 20.44
N LEU A 196 -11.59 0.68 19.20
CA LEU A 196 -12.40 -0.02 18.23
C LEU A 196 -11.51 -0.68 17.18
N THR A 197 -11.94 -1.83 16.66
CA THR A 197 -11.25 -2.51 15.56
C THR A 197 -12.17 -2.61 14.35
N ALA A 198 -11.68 -2.15 13.19
CA ALA A 198 -12.35 -2.30 11.90
C ALA A 198 -11.56 -3.27 11.01
N TYR A 199 -12.29 -4.11 10.28
CA TYR A 199 -11.76 -4.96 9.22
C TYR A 199 -12.37 -4.52 7.90
N LEU A 200 -11.54 -3.98 7.00
CA LEU A 200 -11.91 -3.71 5.61
C LEU A 200 -11.46 -4.91 4.78
N GLU A 201 -12.42 -5.66 4.22
CA GLU A 201 -12.20 -6.97 3.61
C GLU A 201 -12.62 -7.03 2.13
N HIS A 202 -13.40 -6.03 1.66
CA HIS A 202 -13.86 -5.99 0.27
C HIS A 202 -14.11 -4.56 -0.22
N GLU A 203 -14.10 -4.41 -1.53
CA GLU A 203 -14.26 -3.12 -2.20
C GLU A 203 -15.56 -2.41 -1.79
N GLY A 204 -15.44 -1.10 -1.51
CA GLY A 204 -16.56 -0.24 -1.16
C GLY A 204 -17.20 -0.52 0.19
N GLN A 205 -16.61 -1.41 1.01
CA GLN A 205 -17.10 -1.70 2.35
C GLN A 205 -17.11 -0.43 3.21
N ILE A 206 -18.20 -0.24 3.96
CA ILE A 206 -18.27 0.81 4.99
C ILE A 206 -18.51 0.14 6.34
N VAL A 207 -17.48 0.13 7.19
CA VAL A 207 -17.58 -0.34 8.57
C VAL A 207 -18.11 0.81 9.43
N ARG A 208 -19.22 0.55 10.16
CA ARG A 208 -19.92 1.56 10.95
C ARG A 208 -19.82 1.28 12.43
N PHE A 209 -19.52 2.33 13.19
CA PHE A 209 -19.52 2.31 14.65
C PHE A 209 -20.46 3.40 15.20
N GLU A 210 -21.03 3.11 16.36
CA GLU A 210 -21.67 4.10 17.21
C GLU A 210 -20.84 4.25 18.47
N VAL A 211 -20.40 5.48 18.76
CA VAL A 211 -19.56 5.80 19.92
C VAL A 211 -20.23 6.84 20.77
N THR A 212 -20.32 6.59 22.08
CA THR A 212 -20.97 7.50 23.01
C THR A 212 -19.95 8.12 23.97
N ASN A 213 -20.19 9.36 24.41
CA ASN A 213 -19.44 10.00 25.50
C ASN A 213 -20.36 10.37 26.65
N LYS A 214 -19.81 10.25 27.87
CA LYS A 214 -20.48 10.73 29.07
C LYS A 214 -20.24 12.24 29.23
N SER A 215 -21.26 12.94 29.70
CA SER A 215 -21.13 14.35 30.02
C SER A 215 -20.10 14.59 31.14
N LEU A 216 -19.38 15.70 31.06
CA LEU A 216 -18.53 16.15 32.17
C LEU A 216 -19.46 16.74 33.26
N SER A 217 -19.40 16.15 34.46
CA SER A 217 -20.11 16.69 35.63
C SER A 217 -19.11 17.41 36.55
N THR A 218 -19.38 18.66 36.86
CA THR A 218 -18.68 19.39 37.93
C THR A 218 -19.42 19.15 39.23
N GLY A 219 -18.82 18.39 40.14
CA GLY A 219 -19.32 18.22 41.50
C GLY A 219 -18.74 19.29 42.41
N VAL A 220 -19.59 20.00 43.15
CA VAL A 220 -19.15 20.83 44.28
C VAL A 220 -19.33 20.01 45.56
N SER A 221 -18.24 19.67 46.23
CA SER A 221 -18.27 19.08 47.56
C SER A 221 -18.20 20.23 48.60
N ILE A 222 -19.25 20.39 49.39
CA ILE A 222 -19.25 21.28 50.54
C ILE A 222 -19.13 20.42 51.78
N SER A 223 -17.97 20.48 52.43
CA SER A 223 -17.80 19.94 53.80
C SER A 223 -18.13 21.01 54.83
N LYS A 224 -19.00 20.64 55.80
CA LYS A 224 -19.31 21.45 56.97
C LYS A 224 -18.31 21.19 58.07
#